data_965be337987edc96931857dbd3f80345
#
_entry.id   965be337987edc96931857dbd3f80345
#
_cell.length_a   1.000
_cell.length_b   1.000
_cell.length_c   1.000
_cell.angle_alpha   90.00
_cell.angle_beta   90.00
_cell.angle_gamma   90.00
#
_symmetry.space_group_name_H-M   'P 1'
#
loop_
_entity.id
_entity.type
_entity.pdbx_description
1 polymer ?
#
loop_
_entity_poly.entity_id
_entity_poly.type
_entity_poly.pdbx_seq_one_letter_code
_entity_poly.pdbx_strand_id
1 'polypeptide(L)'
;LEQSTTCLIAPDDGVNHDPHAADPAPGDMELAHAAPGNGVSLFFRAGERPTAAAIAALLDASNGEIMARVTHRPADDEGWLELLASGLTFELTGLEPADAAAGGDTVQIHGFDRAPLMTELEAIHLLPGRHIAGGAGLPPVIRTQAGLAASLALKLPVAAVGWQSAQTVMEPRYFAQIVVNWLAGGTFPALGLTALLRGEDGSIATRGLSRFSGCEMQLEGAAGEPPSETLKLAIRIVDYLVRQGSITEPREIDTPKGRLLLEPSRGGRQLWVWRPA
;
A
#
# COMPACT_ATOMS: atom_id res chain seq x y z
N LEU A 1 -32.50 16.64 -64.49
CA LEU A 1 -33.44 16.77 -63.37
C LEU A 1 -32.65 16.86 -62.09
N GLU A 2 -32.28 18.11 -61.73
CA GLU A 2 -31.65 18.54 -60.51
C GLU A 2 -32.71 18.53 -59.39
N GLN A 3 -32.33 18.06 -58.21
CA GLN A 3 -33.00 18.44 -56.96
C GLN A 3 -31.92 18.83 -55.96
N SER A 4 -31.80 20.13 -55.80
CA SER A 4 -31.07 20.80 -54.71
C SER A 4 -31.75 20.50 -53.37
N THR A 5 -31.01 20.00 -52.37
CA THR A 5 -31.43 19.94 -50.99
C THR A 5 -30.70 21.02 -50.22
N THR A 6 -31.43 22.03 -49.81
CA THR A 6 -31.04 23.17 -49.00
C THR A 6 -30.77 22.70 -47.56
N CYS A 7 -29.56 22.95 -47.06
CA CYS A 7 -29.17 22.74 -45.67
C CYS A 7 -29.58 23.97 -44.84
N LEU A 8 -30.53 23.78 -43.89
CA LEU A 8 -30.97 24.79 -42.92
C LEU A 8 -29.92 24.85 -41.77
N ILE A 9 -29.31 26.01 -41.60
CA ILE A 9 -28.44 26.37 -40.47
C ILE A 9 -29.36 26.75 -39.30
N ALA A 10 -29.26 26.03 -38.17
CA ALA A 10 -29.90 26.39 -36.91
C ALA A 10 -29.06 27.46 -36.15
N PRO A 11 -29.65 28.35 -35.37
CA PRO A 11 -28.96 29.45 -34.73
C PRO A 11 -28.17 28.99 -33.49
N ASP A 12 -27.04 29.63 -33.31
CA ASP A 12 -26.08 29.58 -32.22
C ASP A 12 -26.72 30.04 -30.90
N ASP A 13 -26.99 29.10 -29.98
CA ASP A 13 -27.40 29.40 -28.61
C ASP A 13 -26.20 29.75 -27.77
N GLY A 14 -26.03 31.06 -27.58
CA GLY A 14 -24.98 31.67 -26.75
C GLY A 14 -24.95 31.08 -25.34
N VAL A 15 -23.86 30.40 -25.00
CA VAL A 15 -23.51 29.99 -23.63
C VAL A 15 -23.13 31.26 -22.86
N ASN A 16 -24.02 31.67 -21.98
CA ASN A 16 -23.86 32.76 -21.04
C ASN A 16 -22.76 32.38 -20.03
N HIS A 17 -21.61 33.00 -20.16
CA HIS A 17 -20.52 32.90 -19.18
C HIS A 17 -20.88 33.84 -18.01
N ASP A 18 -21.26 33.25 -16.88
CA ASP A 18 -21.51 33.96 -15.63
C ASP A 18 -20.16 34.28 -14.95
N PRO A 19 -19.72 35.55 -14.85
CA PRO A 19 -18.43 35.92 -14.25
C PRO A 19 -18.42 36.01 -12.72
N HIS A 20 -19.41 35.42 -12.04
CA HIS A 20 -19.52 35.42 -10.57
C HIS A 20 -19.57 34.01 -9.97
N ALA A 21 -18.76 33.07 -10.47
CA ALA A 21 -18.40 31.93 -9.65
C ALA A 21 -17.45 32.43 -8.56
N ALA A 22 -17.98 32.64 -7.35
CA ALA A 22 -17.21 33.04 -6.18
C ALA A 22 -16.12 31.97 -5.93
N ASP A 23 -14.85 32.43 -5.81
CA ASP A 23 -13.77 31.61 -5.30
C ASP A 23 -14.20 30.97 -3.96
N PRO A 24 -13.96 29.66 -3.74
CA PRO A 24 -14.25 29.04 -2.45
C PRO A 24 -13.40 29.71 -1.38
N ALA A 25 -14.04 30.07 -0.27
CA ALA A 25 -13.39 30.68 0.87
C ALA A 25 -12.22 29.84 1.37
N PRO A 26 -11.10 30.44 1.84
CA PRO A 26 -9.95 29.71 2.37
C PRO A 26 -10.25 29.16 3.78
N GLY A 27 -11.11 28.16 3.90
CA GLY A 27 -11.57 27.61 5.18
C GLY A 27 -11.85 26.11 5.15
N ASP A 28 -12.13 25.54 3.99
CA ASP A 28 -12.47 24.13 3.83
C ASP A 28 -11.36 23.37 3.08
N MET A 29 -10.13 23.48 3.56
CA MET A 29 -9.11 22.51 3.24
C MET A 29 -9.39 21.26 4.09
N GLU A 30 -10.36 20.48 3.65
CA GLU A 30 -10.62 19.12 4.13
C GLU A 30 -9.30 18.38 4.12
N LEU A 31 -8.86 17.99 5.32
CA LEU A 31 -7.56 17.36 5.58
C LEU A 31 -7.46 16.09 4.73
N ALA A 32 -6.81 16.20 3.58
CA ALA A 32 -6.50 15.04 2.73
C ALA A 32 -5.60 14.09 3.52
N HIS A 33 -6.22 13.19 4.29
CA HIS A 33 -5.54 12.04 4.87
C HIS A 33 -4.93 11.22 3.73
N ALA A 34 -3.74 10.66 3.95
CA ALA A 34 -3.13 9.74 3.01
C ALA A 34 -4.18 8.73 2.55
N ALA A 35 -4.30 8.52 1.21
CA ALA A 35 -5.32 7.69 0.63
C ALA A 35 -5.39 6.32 1.36
N PRO A 36 -6.59 5.85 1.74
CA PRO A 36 -6.73 4.54 2.36
C PRO A 36 -6.06 3.50 1.44
N GLY A 37 -5.08 2.76 1.97
CA GLY A 37 -4.28 1.81 1.18
C GLY A 37 -2.77 2.06 1.23
N ASN A 38 -2.29 3.19 1.70
CA ASN A 38 -0.85 3.47 1.86
C ASN A 38 -0.34 3.30 3.30
N GLY A 39 -1.17 2.79 4.19
CA GLY A 39 -0.85 2.61 5.60
C GLY A 39 -0.39 1.20 5.97
N VAL A 40 0.10 1.12 7.22
CA VAL A 40 0.29 -0.14 7.94
C VAL A 40 -0.65 -0.11 9.14
N SER A 41 -1.47 -1.15 9.29
CA SER A 41 -2.37 -1.31 10.44
C SER A 41 -1.68 -2.18 11.48
N LEU A 42 -1.64 -1.72 12.73
CA LEU A 42 -1.24 -2.52 13.87
C LEU A 42 -2.50 -2.87 14.62
N PHE A 43 -2.80 -4.16 14.74
CA PHE A 43 -4.02 -4.66 15.38
C PHE A 43 -3.74 -5.10 16.81
N PHE A 44 -4.64 -4.73 17.70
CA PHE A 44 -4.60 -5.01 19.12
C PHE A 44 -5.87 -5.73 19.55
N ARG A 45 -5.84 -6.44 20.66
CA ARG A 45 -7.06 -6.88 21.29
C ARG A 45 -7.83 -5.67 21.85
N ALA A 46 -9.11 -5.82 22.00
CA ALA A 46 -9.97 -4.76 22.53
C ALA A 46 -9.42 -4.21 23.86
N GLY A 47 -9.26 -2.88 23.95
CA GLY A 47 -8.73 -2.18 25.11
C GLY A 47 -7.20 -2.30 25.33
N GLU A 48 -6.45 -2.86 24.38
CA GLU A 48 -4.98 -2.95 24.44
C GLU A 48 -4.27 -1.92 23.53
N ARG A 49 -5.03 -1.07 22.85
CA ARG A 49 -4.42 0.00 22.00
C ARG A 49 -3.60 0.98 22.86
N PRO A 50 -2.42 1.41 22.41
CA PRO A 50 -1.63 2.37 23.15
C PRO A 50 -2.24 3.77 23.09
N THR A 51 -1.99 4.58 24.13
CA THR A 51 -2.22 6.02 24.12
C THR A 51 -1.04 6.75 23.43
N ALA A 52 -1.23 8.00 23.03
CA ALA A 52 -0.16 8.87 22.54
C ALA A 52 0.99 9.02 23.56
N ALA A 53 0.66 9.07 24.86
CA ALA A 53 1.65 9.10 25.93
C ALA A 53 2.48 7.81 26.00
N ALA A 54 1.83 6.64 25.87
CA ALA A 54 2.52 5.35 25.89
C ALA A 54 3.50 5.21 24.71
N ILE A 55 3.12 5.67 23.51
CA ILE A 55 4.03 5.68 22.35
C ILE A 55 5.22 6.61 22.58
N ALA A 56 5.00 7.82 23.09
CA ALA A 56 6.10 8.75 23.39
C ALA A 56 7.08 8.15 24.41
N ALA A 57 6.58 7.59 25.52
CA ALA A 57 7.39 6.92 26.53
C ALA A 57 8.16 5.72 25.97
N LEU A 58 7.56 4.92 25.09
CA LEU A 58 8.23 3.81 24.42
C LEU A 58 9.40 4.29 23.57
N LEU A 59 9.22 5.35 22.79
CA LEU A 59 10.28 5.91 21.93
C LEU A 59 11.44 6.47 22.77
N ASP A 60 11.13 7.21 23.83
CA ASP A 60 12.13 7.76 24.75
C ASP A 60 12.92 6.64 25.46
N ALA A 61 12.24 5.58 25.89
CA ALA A 61 12.86 4.43 26.54
C ALA A 61 13.66 3.52 25.60
N SER A 62 13.44 3.62 24.29
CA SER A 62 14.07 2.75 23.29
C SER A 62 15.58 3.01 23.12
N ASN A 63 16.10 4.11 23.66
CA ASN A 63 17.51 4.53 23.55
C ASN A 63 18.05 4.49 22.10
N GLY A 64 17.17 4.78 21.11
CA GLY A 64 17.52 4.79 19.69
C GLY A 64 17.39 3.44 18.98
N GLU A 65 16.91 2.38 19.64
CA GLU A 65 16.57 1.13 18.94
C GLU A 65 15.43 1.36 17.92
N ILE A 66 14.49 2.25 18.25
CA ILE A 66 13.49 2.76 17.30
C ILE A 66 13.96 4.11 16.82
N MET A 67 14.36 4.20 15.56
CA MET A 67 14.88 5.42 14.93
C MET A 67 13.75 6.40 14.58
N ALA A 68 12.96 6.79 15.58
CA ALA A 68 11.85 7.74 15.45
C ALA A 68 11.72 8.60 16.71
N ARG A 69 11.11 9.79 16.54
CA ARG A 69 10.75 10.68 17.65
C ARG A 69 9.40 11.32 17.40
N VAL A 70 8.68 11.67 18.46
CA VAL A 70 7.45 12.45 18.37
C VAL A 70 7.80 13.89 18.00
N THR A 71 7.16 14.43 16.96
CA THR A 71 7.30 15.84 16.53
C THR A 71 6.06 16.66 16.81
N HIS A 72 4.90 16.02 16.83
CA HIS A 72 3.67 16.67 17.20
C HIS A 72 2.78 15.68 17.97
N ARG A 73 2.21 16.17 19.07
CA ARG A 73 1.26 15.44 19.92
C ARG A 73 0.13 16.38 20.28
N PRO A 74 -1.04 16.25 19.64
CA PRO A 74 -2.22 17.02 19.99
C PRO A 74 -2.80 16.59 21.34
N ALA A 75 -4.00 17.08 21.67
CA ALA A 75 -4.72 16.63 22.85
C ALA A 75 -4.99 15.12 22.80
N ASP A 76 -4.96 14.44 23.96
CA ASP A 76 -5.01 12.98 24.01
C ASP A 76 -6.32 12.40 23.43
N ASP A 77 -7.41 13.16 23.47
CA ASP A 77 -8.71 12.78 22.91
C ASP A 77 -8.77 12.82 21.36
N GLU A 78 -7.81 13.45 20.71
CA GLU A 78 -7.70 13.42 19.24
C GLU A 78 -7.16 12.09 18.70
N GLY A 79 -6.55 11.26 19.54
CA GLY A 79 -6.14 9.89 19.21
C GLY A 79 -5.10 9.74 18.11
N TRP A 80 -4.23 10.71 17.92
CA TRP A 80 -3.13 10.65 16.96
C TRP A 80 -1.87 11.36 17.42
N LEU A 81 -0.76 11.10 16.77
CA LEU A 81 0.50 11.81 16.91
C LEU A 81 1.32 11.76 15.62
N GLU A 82 2.25 12.71 15.47
CA GLU A 82 3.21 12.72 14.38
C GLU A 82 4.57 12.21 14.85
N LEU A 83 5.16 11.32 14.02
CA LEU A 83 6.48 10.75 14.21
C LEU A 83 7.43 11.24 13.10
N LEU A 84 8.65 11.58 13.47
CA LEU A 84 9.74 11.81 12.53
C LEU A 84 10.69 10.60 12.56
N ALA A 85 10.85 9.93 11.41
CA ALA A 85 11.78 8.82 11.23
C ALA A 85 12.58 9.03 9.94
N SER A 86 13.91 8.94 10.01
CA SER A 86 14.83 9.14 8.86
C SER A 86 14.56 10.43 8.04
N GLY A 87 14.14 11.52 8.71
CA GLY A 87 13.81 12.78 8.06
C GLY A 87 12.43 12.83 7.40
N LEU A 88 11.61 11.80 7.55
CA LEU A 88 10.26 11.70 7.00
C LEU A 88 9.23 11.69 8.13
N THR A 89 8.09 12.36 7.92
CA THR A 89 6.99 12.41 8.90
C THR A 89 5.97 11.31 8.64
N PHE A 90 5.47 10.72 9.73
CA PHE A 90 4.42 9.71 9.72
C PHE A 90 3.38 10.05 10.77
N GLU A 91 2.12 9.75 10.48
CA GLU A 91 1.01 9.89 11.43
C GLU A 91 0.63 8.53 11.98
N LEU A 92 0.48 8.44 13.30
CA LEU A 92 -0.05 7.28 13.97
C LEU A 92 -1.44 7.66 14.50
N THR A 93 -2.49 7.03 13.98
CA THR A 93 -3.90 7.38 14.25
C THR A 93 -4.66 6.21 14.86
N GLY A 94 -5.79 6.48 15.52
CA GLY A 94 -6.57 5.45 16.20
C GLY A 94 -6.04 5.09 17.60
N LEU A 95 -5.25 5.96 18.20
CA LEU A 95 -4.71 5.79 19.56
C LEU A 95 -5.82 5.99 20.61
N GLU A 96 -5.71 5.32 21.77
CA GLU A 96 -6.61 5.62 22.88
C GLU A 96 -6.39 7.03 23.43
N PRO A 97 -7.46 7.70 23.95
CA PRO A 97 -8.83 7.20 24.15
C PRO A 97 -9.77 7.38 22.93
N ALA A 98 -9.30 7.88 21.79
CA ALA A 98 -10.14 8.03 20.60
C ALA A 98 -10.59 6.67 20.02
N ASP A 99 -11.50 6.73 19.04
CA ASP A 99 -11.99 5.55 18.35
C ASP A 99 -10.86 4.80 17.63
N ALA A 100 -10.98 3.48 17.58
CA ALA A 100 -10.07 2.65 16.79
C ALA A 100 -10.16 3.01 15.30
N ALA A 101 -9.04 2.93 14.61
CA ALA A 101 -9.04 3.04 13.17
C ALA A 101 -9.82 1.85 12.55
N ALA A 102 -10.53 2.10 11.43
CA ALA A 102 -11.30 1.06 10.76
C ALA A 102 -10.38 -0.06 10.26
N GLY A 103 -10.71 -1.30 10.60
CA GLY A 103 -10.07 -2.48 9.99
C GLY A 103 -10.39 -2.54 8.50
N GLY A 104 -9.39 -2.81 7.66
CA GLY A 104 -9.59 -3.01 6.22
C GLY A 104 -9.93 -4.46 5.89
N ASP A 105 -10.36 -4.70 4.64
CA ASP A 105 -10.53 -6.04 4.10
C ASP A 105 -9.21 -6.82 4.14
N THR A 106 -9.32 -8.13 4.36
CA THR A 106 -8.17 -9.03 4.36
C THR A 106 -8.34 -10.07 3.25
N VAL A 107 -7.32 -10.18 2.39
CA VAL A 107 -7.31 -11.11 1.26
C VAL A 107 -6.41 -12.32 1.53
N GLN A 108 -5.28 -12.09 2.19
CA GLN A 108 -4.32 -13.14 2.55
C GLN A 108 -3.79 -12.94 3.97
N ILE A 109 -3.50 -14.07 4.63
CA ILE A 109 -2.96 -14.10 6.00
C ILE A 109 -1.67 -14.92 5.99
N HIS A 110 -0.62 -14.43 6.66
CA HIS A 110 0.69 -15.08 6.68
C HIS A 110 1.31 -15.15 8.07
N GLY A 111 2.10 -16.19 8.32
CA GLY A 111 2.95 -16.32 9.52
C GLY A 111 2.25 -16.82 10.77
N PHE A 112 0.94 -17.04 10.77
CA PHE A 112 0.22 -17.56 11.93
C PHE A 112 0.07 -19.08 11.89
N ASP A 113 0.28 -19.71 13.02
CA ASP A 113 -0.19 -21.09 13.25
C ASP A 113 -1.71 -21.13 13.34
N ARG A 114 -2.28 -20.12 14.02
CA ARG A 114 -3.73 -19.90 14.13
C ARG A 114 -4.00 -18.39 14.05
N ALA A 115 -4.60 -17.96 12.95
CA ALA A 115 -4.94 -16.55 12.75
C ALA A 115 -5.99 -16.07 13.77
N PRO A 116 -5.87 -14.84 14.29
CA PRO A 116 -6.89 -14.23 15.13
C PRO A 116 -8.14 -13.90 14.30
N LEU A 117 -9.29 -13.77 14.97
CA LEU A 117 -10.50 -13.23 14.35
C LEU A 117 -10.34 -11.72 14.21
N MET A 118 -10.19 -11.24 12.98
CA MET A 118 -9.91 -9.82 12.70
C MET A 118 -11.03 -8.89 13.20
N THR A 119 -12.26 -9.39 13.29
CA THR A 119 -13.44 -8.65 13.82
C THR A 119 -13.38 -8.39 15.33
N GLU A 120 -12.50 -9.07 16.06
CA GLU A 120 -12.30 -8.90 17.49
C GLU A 120 -11.10 -7.99 17.81
N LEU A 121 -10.45 -7.46 16.78
CA LEU A 121 -9.27 -6.62 16.93
C LEU A 121 -9.57 -5.16 16.62
N GLU A 122 -8.90 -4.29 17.34
CA GLU A 122 -8.89 -2.84 17.16
C GLU A 122 -7.59 -2.41 16.46
N ALA A 123 -7.66 -1.46 15.56
CA ALA A 123 -6.49 -1.04 14.79
C ALA A 123 -6.02 0.38 15.16
N ILE A 124 -4.70 0.57 15.07
CA ILE A 124 -4.07 1.88 14.85
C ILE A 124 -3.42 1.87 13.49
N HIS A 125 -3.37 3.02 12.82
CA HIS A 125 -2.77 3.13 11.49
C HIS A 125 -1.50 3.97 11.53
N LEU A 126 -0.42 3.45 10.96
CA LEU A 126 0.78 4.20 10.64
C LEU A 126 0.70 4.64 9.17
N LEU A 127 0.55 5.93 8.95
CA LEU A 127 0.35 6.55 7.65
C LEU A 127 1.53 7.48 7.31
N PRO A 128 1.89 7.68 6.03
CA PRO A 128 2.75 8.81 5.64
C PRO A 128 2.12 10.13 6.08
N GLY A 129 2.92 11.02 6.68
CA GLY A 129 2.44 12.33 7.11
C GLY A 129 1.92 13.16 5.95
N ARG A 130 1.03 14.12 6.22
CA ARG A 130 0.35 14.94 5.19
C ARG A 130 1.31 15.62 4.23
N HIS A 131 2.45 16.08 4.72
CA HIS A 131 3.45 16.78 3.91
C HIS A 131 4.16 15.87 2.90
N ILE A 132 4.17 14.56 3.11
CA ILE A 132 4.80 13.58 2.22
C ILE A 132 3.79 12.64 1.55
N ALA A 133 2.49 12.87 1.74
CA ALA A 133 1.43 12.00 1.20
C ALA A 133 1.51 11.83 -0.33
N GLY A 134 1.84 12.89 -1.08
CA GLY A 134 2.08 12.83 -2.52
C GLY A 134 3.27 11.94 -2.92
N GLY A 135 4.20 11.69 -2.01
CA GLY A 135 5.36 10.82 -2.18
C GLY A 135 5.24 9.46 -1.49
N ALA A 136 4.04 9.07 -1.03
CA ALA A 136 3.82 7.83 -0.26
C ALA A 136 4.28 6.55 -0.96
N GLY A 137 4.33 6.54 -2.30
CA GLY A 137 4.85 5.45 -3.13
C GLY A 137 6.36 5.49 -3.37
N LEU A 138 7.07 6.50 -2.89
CA LEU A 138 8.51 6.58 -3.09
C LEU A 138 9.25 5.54 -2.21
N PRO A 139 10.27 4.85 -2.73
CA PRO A 139 10.98 3.80 -2.01
C PRO A 139 11.50 4.22 -0.62
N PRO A 140 12.07 5.43 -0.40
CA PRO A 140 12.49 5.85 0.94
C PRO A 140 11.32 5.92 1.93
N VAL A 141 10.14 6.41 1.50
CA VAL A 141 8.96 6.52 2.36
C VAL A 141 8.45 5.14 2.75
N ILE A 142 8.28 4.24 1.76
CA ILE A 142 7.80 2.88 2.00
C ILE A 142 8.76 2.11 2.93
N ARG A 143 10.07 2.18 2.66
CA ARG A 143 11.09 1.49 3.44
C ARG A 143 11.13 1.98 4.89
N THR A 144 11.07 3.29 5.11
CA THR A 144 11.05 3.88 6.46
C THR A 144 9.77 3.50 7.19
N GLN A 145 8.61 3.59 6.52
CA GLN A 145 7.32 3.19 7.10
C GLN A 145 7.31 1.70 7.51
N ALA A 146 7.77 0.82 6.62
CA ALA A 146 7.84 -0.61 6.92
C ALA A 146 8.78 -0.91 8.11
N GLY A 147 9.95 -0.28 8.16
CA GLY A 147 10.90 -0.43 9.26
C GLY A 147 10.37 0.08 10.59
N LEU A 148 9.70 1.25 10.57
CA LEU A 148 9.07 1.80 11.77
C LEU A 148 7.92 0.91 12.26
N ALA A 149 7.06 0.43 11.35
CA ALA A 149 5.99 -0.51 11.69
C ALA A 149 6.54 -1.82 12.26
N ALA A 150 7.63 -2.37 11.70
CA ALA A 150 8.28 -3.57 12.22
C ALA A 150 8.83 -3.38 13.64
N SER A 151 9.43 -2.22 13.90
CA SER A 151 9.95 -1.88 15.24
C SER A 151 8.81 -1.75 16.26
N LEU A 152 7.72 -1.06 15.90
CA LEU A 152 6.54 -0.91 16.76
C LEU A 152 5.86 -2.26 17.01
N ALA A 153 5.73 -3.10 15.97
CA ALA A 153 5.10 -4.42 16.10
C ALA A 153 5.84 -5.37 17.06
N LEU A 154 7.16 -5.20 17.25
CA LEU A 154 7.95 -6.00 18.19
C LEU A 154 7.93 -5.46 19.61
N LYS A 155 7.62 -4.18 19.81
CA LYS A 155 7.68 -3.51 21.12
C LYS A 155 6.33 -3.28 21.77
N LEU A 156 5.24 -3.35 21.01
CA LEU A 156 3.87 -3.23 21.46
C LEU A 156 3.18 -4.60 21.48
N PRO A 157 2.09 -4.78 22.25
CA PRO A 157 1.33 -6.03 22.27
C PRO A 157 0.46 -6.22 21.03
N VAL A 158 1.08 -6.09 19.84
CA VAL A 158 0.41 -6.21 18.54
C VAL A 158 -0.01 -7.65 18.29
N ALA A 159 -1.28 -7.89 18.01
CA ALA A 159 -1.83 -9.19 17.68
C ALA A 159 -1.65 -9.57 16.19
N ALA A 160 -1.69 -8.57 15.30
CA ALA A 160 -1.51 -8.74 13.87
C ALA A 160 -1.02 -7.44 13.21
N VAL A 161 -0.37 -7.55 12.06
CA VAL A 161 0.07 -6.40 11.24
C VAL A 161 -0.59 -6.48 9.87
N GLY A 162 -1.32 -5.43 9.47
CA GLY A 162 -1.94 -5.30 8.16
C GLY A 162 -1.13 -4.42 7.22
N TRP A 163 -0.84 -4.91 6.01
CA TRP A 163 -0.29 -4.11 4.93
C TRP A 163 -1.42 -3.71 3.99
N GLN A 164 -1.91 -2.46 4.13
CA GLN A 164 -3.19 -2.03 3.55
C GLN A 164 -3.24 -2.14 2.02
N SER A 165 -2.18 -1.75 1.31
CA SER A 165 -2.17 -1.76 -0.16
C SER A 165 -2.34 -3.15 -0.76
N ALA A 166 -1.87 -4.20 -0.08
CA ALA A 166 -2.03 -5.58 -0.49
C ALA A 166 -3.24 -6.27 0.15
N GLN A 167 -3.85 -5.67 1.18
CA GLN A 167 -4.88 -6.30 2.02
C GLN A 167 -4.40 -7.62 2.64
N THR A 168 -3.13 -7.65 3.05
CA THR A 168 -2.51 -8.80 3.73
C THR A 168 -2.42 -8.55 5.22
N VAL A 169 -2.57 -9.62 5.99
CA VAL A 169 -2.39 -9.60 7.44
C VAL A 169 -1.31 -10.60 7.83
N MET A 170 -0.42 -10.20 8.72
CA MET A 170 0.76 -10.97 9.09
C MET A 170 0.92 -11.07 10.60
N GLU A 171 1.48 -12.20 11.04
CA GLU A 171 1.96 -12.34 12.41
C GLU A 171 3.08 -11.32 12.66
N PRO A 172 3.11 -10.61 13.81
CA PRO A 172 4.01 -9.50 14.04
C PRO A 172 5.51 -9.82 13.89
N ARG A 173 5.96 -10.98 14.38
CA ARG A 173 7.38 -11.40 14.26
C ARG A 173 7.73 -11.80 12.82
N TYR A 174 6.79 -12.49 12.15
CA TYR A 174 6.95 -12.81 10.74
C TYR A 174 7.09 -11.54 9.90
N PHE A 175 6.18 -10.55 10.11
CA PHE A 175 6.25 -9.25 9.43
C PHE A 175 7.60 -8.56 9.68
N ALA A 176 8.00 -8.45 10.94
CA ALA A 176 9.27 -7.81 11.29
C ALA A 176 10.47 -8.52 10.63
N GLN A 177 10.50 -9.85 10.63
CA GLN A 177 11.58 -10.63 10.04
C GLN A 177 11.72 -10.39 8.53
N ILE A 178 10.61 -10.46 7.77
CA ILE A 178 10.65 -10.27 6.31
C ILE A 178 11.03 -8.83 5.94
N VAL A 179 10.54 -7.84 6.71
CA VAL A 179 10.87 -6.43 6.51
C VAL A 179 12.35 -6.16 6.81
N VAL A 180 12.86 -6.60 7.95
CA VAL A 180 14.27 -6.40 8.32
C VAL A 180 15.21 -7.04 7.30
N ASN A 181 14.91 -8.26 6.85
CA ASN A 181 15.70 -8.92 5.81
C ASN A 181 15.69 -8.11 4.49
N TRP A 182 14.54 -7.62 4.07
CA TRP A 182 14.43 -6.78 2.88
C TRP A 182 15.19 -5.46 3.01
N LEU A 183 15.06 -4.78 4.14
CA LEU A 183 15.76 -3.51 4.41
C LEU A 183 17.27 -3.68 4.46
N ALA A 184 17.76 -4.85 4.88
CA ALA A 184 19.18 -5.21 4.85
C ALA A 184 19.71 -5.61 3.46
N GLY A 185 18.91 -5.48 2.39
CA GLY A 185 19.29 -5.79 1.01
C GLY A 185 18.92 -7.20 0.54
N GLY A 186 18.13 -7.93 1.33
CA GLY A 186 17.57 -9.23 0.93
C GLY A 186 16.47 -9.12 -0.13
N THR A 187 15.90 -10.27 -0.50
CA THR A 187 14.81 -10.39 -1.46
C THR A 187 13.57 -9.64 -0.99
N PHE A 188 12.86 -9.01 -1.93
CA PHE A 188 11.59 -8.36 -1.63
C PHE A 188 10.56 -9.39 -1.11
N PRO A 189 9.87 -9.11 0.01
CA PRO A 189 8.90 -10.03 0.60
C PRO A 189 7.57 -10.01 -0.17
N ALA A 190 7.55 -10.59 -1.36
CA ALA A 190 6.38 -10.64 -2.23
C ALA A 190 5.15 -11.26 -1.55
N LEU A 191 5.36 -12.28 -0.70
CA LEU A 191 4.32 -12.80 0.17
C LEU A 191 4.28 -11.95 1.45
N GLY A 192 3.33 -11.05 1.55
CA GLY A 192 3.13 -10.16 2.68
C GLY A 192 3.02 -8.69 2.28
N LEU A 193 3.98 -8.12 1.56
CA LEU A 193 3.87 -6.74 1.07
C LEU A 193 3.13 -6.62 -0.27
N THR A 194 2.89 -7.74 -0.95
CA THR A 194 1.91 -7.89 -2.04
C THR A 194 1.06 -9.12 -1.78
N ALA A 195 -0.17 -9.14 -2.33
CA ALA A 195 -0.96 -10.37 -2.40
C ALA A 195 -0.82 -10.98 -3.79
N LEU A 196 -0.63 -12.30 -3.85
CA LEU A 196 -0.58 -13.07 -5.10
C LEU A 196 -1.87 -13.88 -5.23
N LEU A 197 -2.75 -13.43 -6.11
CA LEU A 197 -4.11 -13.94 -6.30
C LEU A 197 -4.13 -14.90 -7.48
N ARG A 198 -4.54 -16.13 -7.24
CA ARG A 198 -4.62 -17.14 -8.28
C ARG A 198 -5.96 -17.11 -9.00
N GLY A 199 -5.94 -17.02 -10.33
CA GLY A 199 -7.09 -17.22 -11.19
C GLY A 199 -7.44 -18.69 -11.39
N GLU A 200 -8.67 -18.97 -11.85
CA GLU A 200 -9.14 -20.32 -12.18
C GLU A 200 -8.37 -20.94 -13.36
N ASP A 201 -7.90 -20.10 -14.27
CA ASP A 201 -7.04 -20.45 -15.41
C ASP A 201 -5.58 -20.72 -15.04
N GLY A 202 -5.25 -20.68 -13.74
CA GLY A 202 -3.89 -20.84 -13.22
C GLY A 202 -3.01 -19.59 -13.33
N SER A 203 -3.54 -18.48 -13.83
CA SER A 203 -2.86 -17.19 -13.82
C SER A 203 -2.62 -16.68 -12.37
N ILE A 204 -1.69 -15.74 -12.21
CA ILE A 204 -1.45 -15.05 -10.93
C ILE A 204 -1.51 -13.54 -11.15
N ALA A 205 -2.44 -12.88 -10.47
CA ALA A 205 -2.52 -11.43 -10.39
C ALA A 205 -1.91 -10.94 -9.07
N THR A 206 -1.37 -9.73 -9.07
CA THR A 206 -0.90 -9.07 -7.84
C THR A 206 -1.93 -8.07 -7.32
N ARG A 207 -1.83 -7.78 -6.02
CA ARG A 207 -2.45 -6.63 -5.37
C ARG A 207 -1.44 -5.96 -4.47
N GLY A 208 -1.33 -4.62 -4.56
CA GLY A 208 -0.39 -3.83 -3.79
C GLY A 208 1.01 -3.73 -4.39
N LEU A 209 1.30 -4.42 -5.51
CA LEU A 209 2.56 -4.27 -6.23
C LEU A 209 2.70 -2.88 -6.83
N SER A 210 1.60 -2.28 -7.27
CA SER A 210 1.57 -0.92 -7.85
C SER A 210 2.21 0.13 -6.94
N ARG A 211 2.17 -0.05 -5.63
CA ARG A 211 2.84 0.82 -4.66
C ARG A 211 4.37 0.84 -4.81
N PHE A 212 4.96 -0.24 -5.31
CA PHE A 212 6.42 -0.42 -5.44
C PHE A 212 6.92 -0.22 -6.86
N SER A 213 6.15 -0.66 -7.84
CA SER A 213 6.55 -0.65 -9.26
C SER A 213 5.70 0.25 -10.15
N GLY A 214 4.64 0.87 -9.60
CA GLY A 214 3.71 1.74 -10.34
C GLY A 214 2.56 1.00 -11.02
N CYS A 215 2.60 -0.32 -11.14
CA CYS A 215 1.54 -1.13 -11.76
C CYS A 215 1.35 -2.46 -11.04
N GLU A 216 0.15 -3.03 -11.18
CA GLU A 216 -0.10 -4.42 -10.81
C GLU A 216 0.37 -5.36 -11.94
N MET A 217 0.67 -6.61 -11.60
CA MET A 217 1.11 -7.63 -12.55
C MET A 217 0.05 -8.71 -12.70
N GLN A 218 -0.09 -9.25 -13.92
CA GLN A 218 -0.78 -10.50 -14.17
C GLN A 218 0.10 -11.44 -14.99
N LEU A 219 0.48 -12.55 -14.36
CA LEU A 219 1.24 -13.64 -15.00
C LEU A 219 0.26 -14.63 -15.60
N GLU A 220 0.45 -14.94 -16.88
CA GLU A 220 -0.30 -15.98 -17.59
C GLU A 220 -0.10 -17.36 -16.94
N GLY A 221 -1.20 -18.12 -16.81
CA GLY A 221 -1.16 -19.52 -16.40
C GLY A 221 -0.52 -20.41 -17.47
N ALA A 222 0.05 -21.55 -17.06
CA ALA A 222 0.52 -22.57 -17.99
C ALA A 222 -0.22 -23.87 -17.75
N ALA A 223 -0.83 -24.43 -18.80
CA ALA A 223 -1.54 -25.69 -18.71
C ALA A 223 -0.60 -26.80 -18.23
N GLY A 224 -1.03 -27.54 -17.20
CA GLY A 224 -0.25 -28.65 -16.64
C GLY A 224 0.92 -28.25 -15.73
N GLU A 225 1.18 -26.95 -15.51
CA GLU A 225 2.21 -26.52 -14.55
C GLU A 225 1.68 -26.64 -13.11
N PRO A 226 2.48 -27.20 -12.18
CA PRO A 226 2.12 -27.22 -10.77
C PRO A 226 1.92 -25.78 -10.23
N PRO A 227 0.87 -25.53 -9.43
CA PRO A 227 0.60 -24.20 -8.85
C PRO A 227 1.78 -23.56 -8.12
N SER A 228 2.56 -24.37 -7.42
CA SER A 228 3.75 -23.92 -6.70
C SER A 228 4.83 -23.37 -7.61
N GLU A 229 4.92 -23.84 -8.84
CA GLU A 229 5.93 -23.39 -9.79
C GLU A 229 5.55 -22.05 -10.42
N THR A 230 4.25 -21.86 -10.76
CA THR A 230 3.74 -20.56 -11.20
C THR A 230 3.90 -19.52 -10.10
N LEU A 231 3.63 -19.90 -8.83
CA LEU A 231 3.81 -19.01 -7.68
C LEU A 231 5.29 -18.62 -7.49
N LYS A 232 6.22 -19.56 -7.57
CA LYS A 232 7.67 -19.26 -7.49
C LYS A 232 8.12 -18.31 -8.60
N LEU A 233 7.59 -18.48 -9.81
CA LEU A 233 7.87 -17.59 -10.93
C LEU A 233 7.31 -16.19 -10.66
N ALA A 234 6.05 -16.09 -10.21
CA ALA A 234 5.44 -14.81 -9.85
C ALA A 234 6.26 -14.05 -8.79
N ILE A 235 6.70 -14.72 -7.72
CA ILE A 235 7.55 -14.13 -6.68
C ILE A 235 8.85 -13.55 -7.27
N ARG A 236 9.51 -14.26 -8.18
CA ARG A 236 10.74 -13.77 -8.83
C ARG A 236 10.48 -12.55 -9.71
N ILE A 237 9.36 -12.56 -10.44
CA ILE A 237 8.99 -11.42 -11.30
C ILE A 237 8.66 -10.21 -10.43
N VAL A 238 7.92 -10.38 -9.33
CA VAL A 238 7.64 -9.31 -8.37
C VAL A 238 8.94 -8.70 -7.81
N ASP A 239 9.89 -9.53 -7.36
CA ASP A 239 11.21 -9.04 -6.88
C ASP A 239 11.96 -8.26 -7.98
N TYR A 240 11.92 -8.76 -9.22
CA TYR A 240 12.50 -8.07 -10.38
C TYR A 240 11.83 -6.69 -10.61
N LEU A 241 10.49 -6.64 -10.62
CA LEU A 241 9.74 -5.40 -10.86
C LEU A 241 9.98 -4.36 -9.77
N VAL A 242 10.04 -4.78 -8.51
CA VAL A 242 10.35 -3.85 -7.40
C VAL A 242 11.76 -3.26 -7.51
N ARG A 243 12.72 -4.01 -8.04
CA ARG A 243 14.08 -3.52 -8.27
C ARG A 243 14.22 -2.61 -9.51
N GLN A 244 13.47 -2.93 -10.56
CA GLN A 244 13.52 -2.18 -11.84
C GLN A 244 12.66 -0.90 -11.81
N GLY A 245 11.60 -0.89 -10.99
CA GLY A 245 10.60 0.16 -11.02
C GLY A 245 9.62 0.00 -12.18
N SER A 246 9.04 1.12 -12.61
CA SER A 246 7.98 1.14 -13.63
C SER A 246 8.48 0.70 -15.01
N ILE A 247 7.75 -0.24 -15.63
CA ILE A 247 7.98 -0.68 -17.00
C ILE A 247 6.97 0.02 -17.90
N THR A 248 7.46 0.84 -18.81
CA THR A 248 6.64 1.71 -19.71
C THR A 248 6.57 1.19 -21.14
N GLU A 249 7.47 0.28 -21.53
CA GLU A 249 7.55 -0.30 -22.88
C GLU A 249 7.64 -1.83 -22.80
N PRO A 250 7.12 -2.55 -23.79
CA PRO A 250 7.26 -3.99 -23.86
C PRO A 250 8.74 -4.42 -23.79
N ARG A 251 9.04 -5.43 -22.97
CA ARG A 251 10.38 -6.00 -22.88
C ARG A 251 10.34 -7.49 -22.63
N GLU A 252 11.35 -8.16 -23.12
CA GLU A 252 11.60 -9.57 -22.82
C GLU A 252 12.55 -9.70 -21.62
N ILE A 253 12.30 -10.70 -20.80
CA ILE A 253 13.20 -11.11 -19.71
C ILE A 253 13.47 -12.60 -19.79
N ASP A 254 14.72 -12.99 -19.55
CA ASP A 254 15.11 -14.39 -19.48
C ASP A 254 14.88 -14.93 -18.07
N THR A 255 14.26 -16.09 -17.96
CA THR A 255 14.06 -16.82 -16.70
C THR A 255 14.58 -18.26 -16.83
N PRO A 256 14.81 -18.95 -15.72
CA PRO A 256 15.19 -20.38 -15.80
C PRO A 256 14.15 -21.27 -16.51
N LYS A 257 12.92 -20.78 -16.68
CA LYS A 257 11.81 -21.50 -17.34
C LYS A 257 11.56 -21.02 -18.78
N GLY A 258 12.42 -20.21 -19.32
CA GLY A 258 12.28 -19.63 -20.65
C GLY A 258 12.14 -18.10 -20.62
N ARG A 259 11.98 -17.55 -21.79
CA ARG A 259 11.81 -16.13 -21.99
C ARG A 259 10.36 -15.71 -21.70
N LEU A 260 10.16 -14.58 -21.05
CA LEU A 260 8.85 -13.98 -20.81
C LEU A 260 8.77 -12.62 -21.48
N LEU A 261 7.59 -12.27 -21.99
CA LEU A 261 7.28 -10.93 -22.50
C LEU A 261 6.51 -10.15 -21.42
N LEU A 262 7.04 -9.02 -21.03
CA LEU A 262 6.39 -8.06 -20.14
C LEU A 262 5.77 -6.95 -20.99
N GLU A 263 4.46 -6.82 -20.97
CA GLU A 263 3.70 -5.87 -21.79
C GLU A 263 2.86 -4.94 -20.88
N PRO A 264 3.20 -3.65 -20.78
CA PRO A 264 2.41 -2.70 -20.03
C PRO A 264 1.07 -2.40 -20.75
N SER A 265 -0.01 -2.31 -19.98
CA SER A 265 -1.30 -1.86 -20.49
C SER A 265 -1.22 -0.39 -20.96
N ARG A 266 -2.10 0.02 -21.87
CA ARG A 266 -2.16 1.39 -22.37
C ARG A 266 -2.29 2.45 -21.28
N GLY A 267 -2.95 2.12 -20.16
CA GLY A 267 -3.11 2.99 -18.99
C GLY A 267 -1.96 2.93 -17.99
N GLY A 268 -0.93 2.09 -18.21
CA GLY A 268 0.23 1.91 -17.33
C GLY A 268 -0.07 1.31 -15.95
N ARG A 269 -1.33 0.95 -15.65
CA ARG A 269 -1.73 0.42 -14.34
C ARG A 269 -1.63 -1.08 -14.20
N GLN A 270 -1.50 -1.79 -15.32
CA GLN A 270 -1.40 -3.24 -15.38
C GLN A 270 -0.20 -3.64 -16.25
N LEU A 271 0.56 -4.64 -15.83
CA LEU A 271 1.63 -5.29 -16.56
C LEU A 271 1.22 -6.74 -16.83
N TRP A 272 1.09 -7.09 -18.09
CA TRP A 272 0.86 -8.46 -18.53
C TRP A 272 2.20 -9.18 -18.67
N VAL A 273 2.27 -10.40 -18.18
CA VAL A 273 3.46 -11.26 -18.29
C VAL A 273 3.07 -12.50 -19.06
N TRP A 274 3.48 -12.53 -20.31
CA TRP A 274 3.19 -13.60 -21.26
C TRP A 274 4.30 -14.63 -21.29
N ARG A 275 3.91 -15.86 -21.46
CA ARG A 275 4.84 -16.98 -21.69
C ARG A 275 5.06 -17.16 -23.19
N PRO A 276 6.25 -17.62 -23.64
CA PRO A 276 6.42 -17.99 -25.04
C PRO A 276 5.51 -19.17 -25.37
N ALA A 277 4.94 -19.13 -26.58
CA ALA A 277 4.14 -20.23 -27.11
C ALA A 277 5.01 -21.48 -27.34
#